data_35d11bf6cbc22061442b63679098e12b
#
_entry.id   35d11bf6cbc22061442b63679098e12b
#
_cell.length_a   1.000
_cell.length_b   1.000
_cell.length_c   1.000
_cell.angle_alpha   90.00
_cell.angle_beta   90.00
_cell.angle_gamma   90.00
#
_symmetry.space_group_name_H-M   'P 1'
#
loop_
_entity.id
_entity.type
_entity.pdbx_description
1 polymer ?
#
loop_
_entity_poly.entity_id
_entity_poly.type
_entity_poly.pdbx_seq_one_letter_code
_entity_poly.pdbx_strand_id
1 'polypeptide(L)'
;YRDAPALALVFSGPLTPKANWQSWLIVKEGGKQVQGEWILAEDGRTLYFPNVQPDKSYEVSLKSGLGPGPQSWTLKTRPLEAGASFTASGMVLPLREELRLPISAVNVDEVNIDFFRIDAEYLPRFLAEYRPGAGMGNWDLEQVTQRAKRVFSGRYALALDANRRETRLINVKEPQLAEAGVYFAVMSPLGNYDWRKETTYFAVSDMGLSARRYRDRLEVFVSSLATADP
;
A
#
# COMPACT_ATOMS: atom_id res chain seq x y z
N TYR A 1 -4.54 16.16 -0.37
CA TYR A 1 -4.07 16.55 -1.71
C TYR A 1 -3.19 15.41 -2.27
N ARG A 2 -3.60 14.78 -3.38
CA ARG A 2 -2.88 13.64 -3.99
C ARG A 2 -2.51 12.54 -2.99
N ASP A 3 -3.48 12.03 -2.25
CA ASP A 3 -3.34 10.96 -1.24
C ASP A 3 -2.50 11.31 0.01
N ALA A 4 -2.09 12.56 0.15
CA ALA A 4 -1.41 13.05 1.34
C ALA A 4 -2.29 14.07 2.10
N PRO A 5 -2.16 14.17 3.43
CA PRO A 5 -2.82 15.21 4.21
C PRO A 5 -2.46 16.60 3.69
N ALA A 6 -3.45 17.48 3.65
CA ALA A 6 -3.24 18.89 3.33
C ALA A 6 -4.24 19.75 4.10
N LEU A 7 -3.85 20.98 4.45
CA LEU A 7 -4.82 21.98 4.86
C LEU A 7 -5.46 22.59 3.61
N ALA A 8 -6.75 22.87 3.68
CA ALA A 8 -7.48 23.50 2.60
C ALA A 8 -8.17 24.77 3.09
N LEU A 9 -7.99 25.86 2.38
CA LEU A 9 -8.73 27.10 2.57
C LEU A 9 -9.56 27.38 1.33
N VAL A 10 -10.88 27.48 1.50
CA VAL A 10 -11.82 27.77 0.41
C VAL A 10 -12.29 29.22 0.52
N PHE A 11 -12.13 29.98 -0.54
CA PHE A 11 -12.50 31.39 -0.63
C PHE A 11 -13.82 31.57 -1.37
N SER A 12 -14.56 32.58 -1.00
CA SER A 12 -15.85 32.92 -1.63
C SER A 12 -15.72 33.44 -3.07
N GLY A 13 -14.56 34.01 -3.41
CA GLY A 13 -14.24 34.52 -4.73
C GLY A 13 -12.99 33.92 -5.35
N PRO A 14 -12.76 34.09 -6.64
CA PRO A 14 -11.56 33.63 -7.31
C PRO A 14 -10.32 34.37 -6.81
N LEU A 15 -9.23 33.61 -6.68
CA LEU A 15 -7.94 34.12 -6.25
C LEU A 15 -7.07 34.48 -7.46
N THR A 16 -6.18 35.45 -7.29
CA THR A 16 -5.24 35.83 -8.34
C THR A 16 -4.15 34.77 -8.49
N PRO A 17 -3.99 34.13 -9.65
CA PRO A 17 -2.88 33.22 -9.89
C PRO A 17 -1.52 33.88 -9.67
N LYS A 18 -0.54 33.14 -9.18
CA LYS A 18 0.85 33.60 -8.93
C LYS A 18 1.02 34.62 -7.81
N ALA A 19 0.04 34.82 -6.94
CA ALA A 19 0.24 35.62 -5.74
C ALA A 19 1.18 34.90 -4.76
N ASN A 20 1.97 35.67 -4.01
CA ASN A 20 2.85 35.11 -2.96
C ASN A 20 2.00 34.87 -1.70
N TRP A 21 1.33 33.71 -1.65
CA TRP A 21 0.43 33.34 -0.54
C TRP A 21 1.16 33.20 0.79
N GLN A 22 2.46 32.83 0.79
CA GLN A 22 3.30 32.71 1.99
C GLN A 22 3.47 34.06 2.72
N SER A 23 3.38 35.16 2.02
CA SER A 23 3.46 36.47 2.65
C SER A 23 2.22 36.82 3.48
N TRP A 24 1.08 36.22 3.17
CA TRP A 24 -0.21 36.49 3.82
C TRP A 24 -0.71 35.37 4.71
N LEU A 25 -0.38 34.11 4.40
CA LEU A 25 -0.84 32.92 5.10
C LEU A 25 0.33 32.25 5.82
N ILE A 26 0.29 32.22 7.14
CA ILE A 26 1.30 31.59 7.98
C ILE A 26 0.68 30.35 8.60
N VAL A 27 1.38 29.22 8.50
CA VAL A 27 1.02 27.95 9.15
C VAL A 27 1.98 27.69 10.29
N LYS A 28 1.44 27.35 11.47
CA LYS A 28 2.22 26.97 12.63
C LYS A 28 1.75 25.64 13.20
N GLU A 29 2.69 24.85 13.71
CA GLU A 29 2.46 23.66 14.54
C GLU A 29 3.18 23.83 15.86
N GLY A 30 2.44 23.72 16.98
CA GLY A 30 3.02 23.92 18.32
C GLY A 30 3.75 25.26 18.49
N GLY A 31 3.26 26.34 17.85
CA GLY A 31 3.87 27.67 17.87
C GLY A 31 5.04 27.87 16.90
N LYS A 32 5.57 26.83 16.26
CA LYS A 32 6.64 26.92 15.27
C LYS A 32 6.07 27.03 13.86
N GLN A 33 6.66 27.90 13.04
CA GLN A 33 6.22 28.06 11.65
C GLN A 33 6.60 26.81 10.83
N VAL A 34 5.62 26.28 10.09
CA VAL A 34 5.81 25.18 9.14
C VAL A 34 6.22 25.78 7.80
N GLN A 35 7.34 25.28 7.27
CA GLN A 35 7.81 25.71 5.94
C GLN A 35 7.03 24.96 4.86
N GLY A 36 6.63 25.66 3.80
CA GLY A 36 5.90 25.07 2.69
C GLY A 36 5.26 26.11 1.80
N GLU A 37 4.66 25.64 0.72
CA GLU A 37 3.99 26.49 -0.26
C GLU A 37 2.51 26.21 -0.33
N TRP A 38 1.73 27.29 -0.47
CA TRP A 38 0.31 27.21 -0.77
C TRP A 38 0.12 27.00 -2.28
N ILE A 39 -0.67 26.01 -2.65
CA ILE A 39 -0.94 25.64 -4.03
C ILE A 39 -2.38 26.00 -4.35
N LEU A 40 -2.59 26.82 -5.37
CA LEU A 40 -3.92 27.15 -5.87
C LEU A 40 -4.46 25.97 -6.69
N ALA A 41 -5.65 25.51 -6.34
CA ALA A 41 -6.36 24.48 -7.08
C ALA A 41 -6.87 24.99 -8.42
N GLU A 42 -7.26 24.09 -9.31
CA GLU A 42 -7.81 24.38 -10.64
C GLU A 42 -9.14 25.17 -10.58
N ASP A 43 -9.89 25.05 -9.48
CA ASP A 43 -11.12 25.80 -9.24
C ASP A 43 -10.89 27.31 -9.04
N GLY A 44 -9.63 27.71 -8.89
CA GLY A 44 -9.23 29.09 -8.65
C GLY A 44 -9.68 29.69 -7.31
N ARG A 45 -10.21 28.88 -6.39
CA ARG A 45 -10.78 29.33 -5.10
C ARG A 45 -10.23 28.59 -3.89
N THR A 46 -9.60 27.46 -4.10
CA THR A 46 -9.07 26.60 -3.03
C THR A 46 -7.55 26.68 -3.00
N LEU A 47 -7.00 26.99 -1.82
CA LEU A 47 -5.57 26.88 -1.54
C LEU A 47 -5.30 25.63 -0.72
N TYR A 48 -4.36 24.82 -1.17
CA TYR A 48 -3.87 23.66 -0.43
C TYR A 48 -2.48 23.92 0.14
N PHE A 49 -2.27 23.50 1.39
CA PHE A 49 -0.94 23.44 2.02
C PHE A 49 -0.59 21.98 2.32
N PRO A 50 0.21 21.31 1.47
CA PRO A 50 0.48 19.88 1.58
C PRO A 50 1.58 19.52 2.59
N ASN A 51 2.31 20.51 3.13
CA ASN A 51 3.44 20.28 4.05
C ASN A 51 2.97 20.07 5.50
N VAL A 52 2.03 19.13 5.69
CA VAL A 52 1.45 18.82 7.00
C VAL A 52 1.49 17.32 7.27
N GLN A 53 1.54 16.97 8.55
CA GLN A 53 1.49 15.59 9.00
C GLN A 53 0.04 15.19 9.37
N PRO A 54 -0.30 13.90 9.30
CA PRO A 54 -1.59 13.42 9.76
C PRO A 54 -1.72 13.52 11.29
N ASP A 55 -2.96 13.63 11.77
CA ASP A 55 -3.36 13.70 13.18
C ASP A 55 -2.63 14.82 13.98
N LYS A 56 -2.46 15.96 13.34
CA LYS A 56 -1.83 17.16 13.95
C LYS A 56 -2.77 18.34 13.91
N SER A 57 -2.54 19.31 14.83
CA SER A 57 -3.26 20.58 14.85
C SER A 57 -2.35 21.70 14.37
N TYR A 58 -2.88 22.48 13.45
CA TYR A 58 -2.19 23.60 12.81
C TYR A 58 -2.97 24.89 13.04
N GLU A 59 -2.26 25.94 13.42
CA GLU A 59 -2.79 27.31 13.44
C GLU A 59 -2.47 27.96 12.11
N VAL A 60 -3.50 28.40 11.39
CA VAL A 60 -3.39 29.13 10.14
C VAL A 60 -3.79 30.57 10.39
N SER A 61 -2.87 31.50 10.15
CA SER A 61 -3.09 32.92 10.37
C SER A 61 -3.08 33.65 9.01
N LEU A 62 -4.12 34.42 8.76
CA LEU A 62 -4.22 35.35 7.64
C LEU A 62 -3.83 36.75 8.11
N LYS A 63 -2.80 37.32 7.50
CA LYS A 63 -2.45 38.72 7.67
C LYS A 63 -3.41 39.61 6.90
N SER A 64 -3.42 40.91 7.20
CA SER A 64 -4.23 41.88 6.46
C SER A 64 -3.92 41.88 4.97
N GLY A 65 -4.96 41.94 4.10
CA GLY A 65 -4.81 42.05 2.65
C GLY A 65 -5.68 41.10 1.80
N LEU A 66 -6.15 39.97 2.36
CA LEU A 66 -7.00 39.00 1.65
C LEU A 66 -8.44 38.94 2.24
N GLY A 67 -8.80 39.78 3.17
CA GLY A 67 -10.09 39.71 3.85
C GLY A 67 -10.36 40.93 4.72
N PRO A 68 -11.43 40.95 5.51
CA PRO A 68 -11.87 42.08 6.31
C PRO A 68 -10.94 42.40 7.50
N GLY A 69 -9.81 41.69 7.66
CA GLY A 69 -8.82 41.89 8.72
C GLY A 69 -8.05 40.63 9.02
N PRO A 70 -7.10 40.68 9.99
CA PRO A 70 -6.36 39.52 10.43
C PRO A 70 -7.31 38.43 11.00
N GLN A 71 -7.13 37.19 10.59
CA GLN A 71 -7.92 36.05 11.06
C GLN A 71 -7.00 34.90 11.39
N SER A 72 -7.42 34.05 12.33
CA SER A 72 -6.69 32.83 12.68
C SER A 72 -7.67 31.67 12.86
N TRP A 73 -7.27 30.50 12.41
CA TRP A 73 -8.04 29.25 12.51
C TRP A 73 -7.16 28.15 13.04
N THR A 74 -7.72 27.25 13.84
CA THR A 74 -7.09 25.99 14.21
C THR A 74 -7.69 24.88 13.33
N LEU A 75 -6.86 24.25 12.53
CA LEU A 75 -7.23 23.16 11.65
C LEU A 75 -6.56 21.86 12.12
N LYS A 76 -7.32 20.78 12.16
CA LYS A 76 -6.80 19.45 12.51
C LYS A 76 -6.79 18.55 11.28
N THR A 77 -5.63 17.97 10.98
CA THR A 77 -5.53 16.92 9.96
C THR A 77 -6.10 15.61 10.50
N ARG A 78 -6.71 14.82 9.63
CA ARG A 78 -7.20 13.49 10.00
C ARG A 78 -6.03 12.51 10.14
N PRO A 79 -6.14 11.50 11.01
CA PRO A 79 -5.22 10.38 10.99
C PRO A 79 -5.28 9.70 9.61
N LEU A 80 -4.20 9.00 9.23
CA LEU A 80 -4.24 8.14 8.05
C LEU A 80 -5.23 7.00 8.30
N GLU A 81 -5.95 6.64 7.26
CA GLU A 81 -6.87 5.51 7.29
C GLU A 81 -6.07 4.21 7.50
N ALA A 82 -6.53 3.40 8.45
CA ALA A 82 -5.87 2.13 8.76
C ALA A 82 -5.99 1.16 7.58
N GLY A 83 -4.89 0.52 7.25
CA GLY A 83 -4.88 -0.45 6.15
C GLY A 83 -3.56 -1.19 6.03
N ALA A 84 -3.63 -2.36 5.41
CA ALA A 84 -2.46 -3.16 5.05
C ALA A 84 -2.69 -3.79 3.68
N SER A 85 -1.65 -3.87 2.87
CA SER A 85 -1.68 -4.46 1.53
C SER A 85 -0.38 -5.18 1.22
N PHE A 86 -0.44 -6.20 0.36
CA PHE A 86 0.77 -6.80 -0.20
C PHE A 86 1.39 -5.84 -1.22
N THR A 87 2.72 -5.70 -1.20
CA THR A 87 3.44 -4.83 -2.14
C THR A 87 3.97 -5.57 -3.36
N ALA A 88 3.90 -6.90 -3.36
CA ALA A 88 4.37 -7.74 -4.46
C ALA A 88 3.41 -8.91 -4.71
N SER A 89 3.37 -9.37 -5.94
CA SER A 89 2.60 -10.53 -6.39
C SER A 89 3.38 -11.29 -7.47
N GLY A 90 3.19 -12.61 -7.54
CA GLY A 90 3.87 -13.44 -8.52
C GLY A 90 5.37 -13.63 -8.27
N MET A 91 5.82 -13.41 -7.05
CA MET A 91 7.22 -13.65 -6.68
C MET A 91 7.56 -15.14 -6.77
N VAL A 92 8.78 -15.44 -7.21
CA VAL A 92 9.38 -16.77 -7.08
C VAL A 92 10.35 -16.74 -5.93
N LEU A 93 10.14 -17.63 -4.98
CA LEU A 93 10.95 -17.78 -3.77
C LEU A 93 11.76 -19.08 -3.88
N PRO A 94 13.07 -19.04 -3.67
CA PRO A 94 13.90 -20.23 -3.72
C PRO A 94 13.46 -21.26 -2.66
N LEU A 95 13.49 -22.53 -3.04
CA LEU A 95 13.32 -23.64 -2.12
C LEU A 95 14.38 -23.54 -0.99
N ARG A 96 13.97 -23.70 0.26
CA ARG A 96 14.80 -23.67 1.48
C ARG A 96 15.21 -22.29 2.00
N GLU A 97 14.80 -21.20 1.37
CA GLU A 97 14.96 -19.88 1.97
C GLU A 97 13.76 -19.50 2.86
N GLU A 98 13.98 -18.53 3.75
CA GLU A 98 12.89 -17.98 4.54
C GLU A 98 11.92 -17.24 3.62
N LEU A 99 10.67 -17.62 3.67
CA LEU A 99 9.60 -16.90 2.98
C LEU A 99 9.46 -15.49 3.59
N ARG A 100 9.74 -14.47 2.81
CA ARG A 100 9.62 -13.07 3.21
C ARG A 100 8.59 -12.37 2.34
N LEU A 101 7.44 -12.06 2.91
CA LEU A 101 6.37 -11.35 2.22
C LEU A 101 6.41 -9.86 2.56
N PRO A 102 6.66 -8.99 1.58
CA PRO A 102 6.61 -7.57 1.80
C PRO A 102 5.16 -7.07 1.84
N ILE A 103 4.82 -6.35 2.90
CA ILE A 103 3.54 -5.68 3.07
C ILE A 103 3.76 -4.19 3.33
N SER A 104 2.83 -3.38 2.87
CA SER A 104 2.71 -1.96 3.23
C SER A 104 1.54 -1.81 4.19
N ALA A 105 1.78 -1.20 5.35
CA ALA A 105 0.73 -1.02 6.34
C ALA A 105 0.80 0.35 7.02
N VAL A 106 -0.32 0.79 7.56
CA VAL A 106 -0.48 2.02 8.32
C VAL A 106 -1.59 1.84 9.35
N ASN A 107 -1.35 2.25 10.60
CA ASN A 107 -2.33 2.23 11.69
C ASN A 107 -3.01 0.84 11.89
N VAL A 108 -2.28 -0.23 11.64
CA VAL A 108 -2.70 -1.61 11.83
C VAL A 108 -1.67 -2.32 12.70
N ASP A 109 -2.06 -2.80 13.86
CA ASP A 109 -1.14 -3.44 14.81
C ASP A 109 -0.79 -4.86 14.41
N GLU A 110 -1.77 -5.58 13.86
CA GLU A 110 -1.62 -6.99 13.51
C GLU A 110 -2.42 -7.33 12.25
N VAL A 111 -1.96 -8.34 11.50
CA VAL A 111 -2.67 -8.94 10.37
C VAL A 111 -2.74 -10.45 10.53
N ASN A 112 -3.85 -11.04 10.10
CA ASN A 112 -3.95 -12.47 9.87
C ASN A 112 -3.69 -12.77 8.41
N ILE A 113 -2.89 -13.80 8.11
CA ILE A 113 -2.64 -14.26 6.75
C ILE A 113 -2.91 -15.75 6.67
N ASP A 114 -3.86 -16.11 5.82
CA ASP A 114 -4.14 -17.50 5.43
C ASP A 114 -3.37 -17.84 4.17
N PHE A 115 -2.70 -18.99 4.16
CA PHE A 115 -1.94 -19.50 3.03
C PHE A 115 -2.60 -20.75 2.46
N PHE A 116 -2.83 -20.72 1.17
CA PHE A 116 -3.43 -21.80 0.41
C PHE A 116 -2.47 -22.28 -0.65
N ARG A 117 -2.31 -23.58 -0.82
CA ARG A 117 -1.61 -24.18 -1.96
C ARG A 117 -2.61 -24.39 -3.08
N ILE A 118 -2.34 -23.84 -4.24
CA ILE A 118 -3.18 -23.98 -5.43
C ILE A 118 -2.98 -25.36 -6.03
N ASP A 119 -4.08 -26.05 -6.34
CA ASP A 119 -4.04 -27.34 -7.01
C ASP A 119 -3.47 -27.18 -8.43
N ALA A 120 -2.59 -28.12 -8.83
CA ALA A 120 -1.89 -28.04 -10.11
C ALA A 120 -2.86 -27.97 -11.33
N GLU A 121 -3.97 -28.69 -11.24
CA GLU A 121 -5.00 -28.69 -12.30
C GLU A 121 -5.72 -27.34 -12.43
N TYR A 122 -5.86 -26.60 -11.31
CA TYR A 122 -6.52 -25.31 -11.30
C TYR A 122 -5.57 -24.14 -11.63
N LEU A 123 -4.27 -24.35 -11.52
CA LEU A 123 -3.25 -23.31 -11.65
C LEU A 123 -3.34 -22.49 -12.95
N PRO A 124 -3.51 -23.11 -14.16
CA PRO A 124 -3.61 -22.32 -15.39
C PRO A 124 -4.81 -21.35 -15.39
N ARG A 125 -5.93 -21.80 -14.88
CA ARG A 125 -7.14 -20.98 -14.76
C ARG A 125 -6.95 -19.87 -13.71
N PHE A 126 -6.40 -20.19 -12.56
CA PHE A 126 -6.08 -19.22 -11.51
C PHE A 126 -5.21 -18.10 -12.07
N LEU A 127 -4.09 -18.39 -12.74
CA LEU A 127 -3.19 -17.39 -13.32
C LEU A 127 -3.85 -16.54 -14.43
N ALA A 128 -4.80 -17.09 -15.17
CA ALA A 128 -5.54 -16.35 -16.19
C ALA A 128 -6.57 -15.39 -15.61
N GLU A 129 -7.22 -15.75 -14.51
CA GLU A 129 -8.34 -15.00 -13.90
C GLU A 129 -7.88 -14.04 -12.79
N TYR A 130 -6.81 -14.38 -12.07
CA TYR A 130 -6.33 -13.58 -10.94
C TYR A 130 -5.81 -12.20 -11.37
N ARG A 131 -6.22 -11.17 -10.65
CA ARG A 131 -5.77 -9.78 -10.85
C ARG A 131 -5.09 -9.27 -9.59
N PRO A 132 -3.76 -9.11 -9.59
CA PRO A 132 -3.02 -8.57 -8.45
C PRO A 132 -3.49 -7.17 -8.05
N GLY A 133 -3.59 -6.91 -6.75
CA GLY A 133 -3.90 -5.58 -6.22
C GLY A 133 -5.35 -5.12 -6.36
N ALA A 134 -6.23 -5.93 -6.95
CA ALA A 134 -7.64 -5.58 -7.11
C ALA A 134 -8.47 -5.80 -5.82
N GLY A 135 -7.90 -6.50 -4.84
CA GLY A 135 -8.63 -7.05 -3.70
C GLY A 135 -9.67 -8.09 -4.15
N MET A 136 -9.96 -9.08 -3.32
CA MET A 136 -10.95 -10.10 -3.64
C MET A 136 -12.19 -9.96 -2.76
N GLY A 137 -13.38 -10.01 -3.38
CA GLY A 137 -14.63 -10.17 -2.67
C GLY A 137 -14.77 -11.59 -2.11
N ASN A 138 -15.66 -11.77 -1.14
CA ASN A 138 -15.84 -13.07 -0.48
C ASN A 138 -16.22 -14.19 -1.47
N TRP A 139 -17.02 -13.88 -2.49
CA TRP A 139 -17.43 -14.88 -3.49
C TRP A 139 -16.27 -15.36 -4.34
N ASP A 140 -15.43 -14.43 -4.86
CA ASP A 140 -14.26 -14.78 -5.68
C ASP A 140 -13.24 -15.55 -4.84
N LEU A 141 -13.05 -15.13 -3.57
CA LEU A 141 -12.17 -15.79 -2.62
C LEU A 141 -12.62 -17.23 -2.38
N GLU A 142 -13.92 -17.46 -2.18
CA GLU A 142 -14.48 -18.79 -1.99
C GLU A 142 -14.20 -19.69 -3.21
N GLN A 143 -14.36 -19.19 -4.42
CA GLN A 143 -14.07 -19.92 -5.66
C GLN A 143 -12.62 -20.40 -5.74
N VAL A 144 -11.67 -19.56 -5.31
CA VAL A 144 -10.26 -19.93 -5.27
C VAL A 144 -9.98 -20.92 -4.15
N THR A 145 -10.49 -20.66 -2.92
CA THR A 145 -10.17 -21.47 -1.75
C THR A 145 -10.81 -22.86 -1.80
N GLN A 146 -11.92 -23.06 -2.51
CA GLN A 146 -12.50 -24.39 -2.77
C GLN A 146 -11.59 -25.29 -3.63
N ARG A 147 -10.69 -24.70 -4.43
CA ARG A 147 -9.73 -25.38 -5.32
C ARG A 147 -8.29 -25.21 -4.86
N ALA A 148 -8.11 -24.98 -3.59
CA ALA A 148 -6.82 -24.79 -2.96
C ALA A 148 -6.84 -25.38 -1.55
N LYS A 149 -5.75 -25.97 -1.13
CA LYS A 149 -5.61 -26.53 0.22
C LYS A 149 -5.06 -25.45 1.14
N ARG A 150 -5.79 -25.06 2.20
CA ARG A 150 -5.22 -24.21 3.25
C ARG A 150 -4.11 -24.98 3.98
N VAL A 151 -2.91 -24.46 3.91
CA VAL A 151 -1.71 -25.10 4.46
C VAL A 151 -1.25 -24.48 5.76
N PHE A 152 -1.51 -23.17 5.93
CA PHE A 152 -1.12 -22.45 7.14
C PHE A 152 -1.99 -21.22 7.37
N SER A 153 -2.12 -20.79 8.61
CA SER A 153 -2.73 -19.51 9.02
C SER A 153 -1.89 -18.92 10.14
N GLY A 154 -1.45 -17.70 9.95
CA GLY A 154 -0.58 -17.01 10.90
C GLY A 154 -1.08 -15.62 11.25
N ARG A 155 -0.78 -15.19 12.48
CA ARG A 155 -0.98 -13.84 12.97
C ARG A 155 0.37 -13.15 13.11
N TYR A 156 0.48 -11.94 12.59
CA TYR A 156 1.73 -11.19 12.53
C TYR A 156 1.54 -9.79 13.09
N ALA A 157 2.32 -9.48 14.15
CA ALA A 157 2.42 -8.14 14.68
C ALA A 157 3.29 -7.28 13.78
N LEU A 158 2.88 -6.03 13.53
CA LEU A 158 3.54 -5.15 12.58
C LEU A 158 4.45 -4.10 13.23
N ALA A 159 4.18 -3.72 14.48
CA ALA A 159 4.97 -2.73 15.24
C ALA A 159 5.26 -1.46 14.43
N LEU A 160 4.20 -0.80 13.95
CA LEU A 160 4.28 0.41 13.13
C LEU A 160 4.26 1.67 13.97
N ASP A 161 4.88 2.72 13.46
CA ASP A 161 4.67 4.07 13.97
C ASP A 161 3.27 4.59 13.59
N ALA A 162 2.61 5.27 14.51
CA ALA A 162 1.28 5.83 14.27
C ALA A 162 1.30 6.84 13.10
N ASN A 163 0.29 6.75 12.24
CA ASN A 163 0.11 7.65 11.10
C ASN A 163 1.29 7.69 10.11
N ARG A 164 2.03 6.60 10.02
CA ARG A 164 3.10 6.42 9.06
C ARG A 164 2.90 5.14 8.27
N ARG A 165 2.88 5.27 6.94
CA ARG A 165 2.86 4.09 6.06
C ARG A 165 4.26 3.51 5.99
N GLU A 166 4.38 2.24 6.36
CA GLU A 166 5.66 1.55 6.40
C GLU A 166 5.58 0.21 5.66
N THR A 167 6.71 -0.18 5.07
CA THR A 167 6.87 -1.52 4.51
C THR A 167 7.52 -2.42 5.56
N ARG A 168 6.90 -3.58 5.80
CA ARG A 168 7.40 -4.62 6.68
C ARG A 168 7.57 -5.92 5.91
N LEU A 169 8.60 -6.66 6.24
CA LEU A 169 8.81 -8.03 5.74
C LEU A 169 8.26 -9.00 6.78
N ILE A 170 7.24 -9.73 6.40
CA ILE A 170 6.71 -10.81 7.24
C ILE A 170 7.53 -12.06 6.95
N ASN A 171 8.22 -12.55 7.97
CA ASN A 171 8.95 -13.83 7.91
C ASN A 171 8.00 -14.97 8.24
N VAL A 172 7.79 -15.86 7.28
CA VAL A 172 6.98 -17.06 7.45
C VAL A 172 7.89 -18.26 7.46
N LYS A 173 8.07 -18.87 8.65
CA LYS A 173 8.99 -20.01 8.87
C LYS A 173 8.21 -21.31 9.04
N GLU A 174 7.32 -21.61 8.09
CA GLU A 174 6.44 -22.76 8.20
C GLU A 174 6.87 -23.86 7.22
N PRO A 175 7.16 -25.09 7.71
CA PRO A 175 7.58 -26.20 6.85
C PRO A 175 6.61 -26.50 5.71
N GLN A 176 5.30 -26.26 5.93
CA GLN A 176 4.26 -26.48 4.93
C GLN A 176 4.39 -25.56 3.71
N LEU A 177 5.08 -24.43 3.84
CA LEU A 177 5.33 -23.47 2.76
C LEU A 177 6.72 -23.66 2.13
N ALA A 178 7.50 -24.62 2.60
CA ALA A 178 8.82 -24.95 2.05
C ALA A 178 8.75 -25.95 0.88
N GLU A 179 7.59 -26.52 0.60
CA GLU A 179 7.39 -27.42 -0.54
C GLU A 179 7.22 -26.64 -1.85
N ALA A 180 7.74 -27.19 -2.96
CA ALA A 180 7.56 -26.59 -4.27
C ALA A 180 6.06 -26.51 -4.64
N GLY A 181 5.65 -25.36 -5.14
CA GLY A 181 4.26 -25.14 -5.51
C GLY A 181 3.92 -23.66 -5.66
N VAL A 182 2.68 -23.38 -6.07
CA VAL A 182 2.14 -22.02 -6.09
C VAL A 182 1.21 -21.85 -4.90
N TYR A 183 1.42 -20.78 -4.19
CA TYR A 183 0.69 -20.44 -2.98
C TYR A 183 -0.08 -19.14 -3.17
N PHE A 184 -1.26 -19.12 -2.61
CA PHE A 184 -2.14 -17.96 -2.56
C PHE A 184 -2.26 -17.50 -1.11
N ALA A 185 -2.01 -16.24 -0.85
CA ALA A 185 -2.09 -15.65 0.47
C ALA A 185 -3.23 -14.65 0.55
N VAL A 186 -4.01 -14.73 1.61
CA VAL A 186 -5.16 -13.87 1.91
C VAL A 186 -4.90 -13.17 3.23
N MET A 187 -4.83 -11.84 3.20
CA MET A 187 -4.59 -11.02 4.38
C MET A 187 -5.87 -10.35 4.85
N SER A 188 -6.07 -10.37 6.15
CA SER A 188 -7.17 -9.69 6.85
C SER A 188 -6.61 -8.88 8.00
N PRO A 189 -6.74 -7.54 8.01
CA PRO A 189 -6.45 -6.72 9.17
C PRO A 189 -7.38 -7.08 10.32
N LEU A 190 -6.85 -7.13 11.55
CA LEU A 190 -7.68 -7.37 12.73
C LEU A 190 -8.58 -6.16 13.02
N GLY A 191 -9.83 -6.43 13.36
CA GLY A 191 -10.81 -5.38 13.71
C GLY A 191 -11.43 -4.66 12.52
N ASN A 192 -11.04 -4.95 11.29
CA ASN A 192 -11.65 -4.39 10.10
C ASN A 192 -12.48 -5.44 9.37
N TYR A 193 -13.81 -5.24 9.34
CA TYR A 193 -14.77 -6.08 8.60
C TYR A 193 -14.87 -5.63 7.13
N ASP A 194 -13.74 -5.39 6.48
CA ASP A 194 -13.77 -5.09 5.06
C ASP A 194 -14.21 -6.36 4.28
N TRP A 195 -15.20 -6.20 3.42
CA TRP A 195 -15.70 -7.26 2.55
C TRP A 195 -14.70 -7.62 1.44
N ARG A 196 -13.71 -6.77 1.18
CA ARG A 196 -12.58 -7.05 0.30
C ARG A 196 -11.36 -7.47 1.11
N LYS A 197 -10.76 -8.58 0.71
CA LYS A 197 -9.53 -9.09 1.29
C LYS A 197 -8.35 -8.76 0.37
N GLU A 198 -7.25 -8.37 0.99
CA GLU A 198 -5.99 -8.23 0.29
C GLU A 198 -5.42 -9.60 -0.04
N THR A 199 -5.01 -9.78 -1.28
CA THR A 199 -4.53 -11.08 -1.74
C THR A 199 -3.25 -10.95 -2.55
N THR A 200 -2.43 -11.99 -2.49
CA THR A 200 -1.25 -12.15 -3.35
C THR A 200 -1.01 -13.62 -3.65
N TYR A 201 -0.17 -13.90 -4.65
CA TYR A 201 0.35 -15.25 -4.86
C TYR A 201 1.87 -15.21 -5.04
N PHE A 202 2.49 -16.35 -4.77
CA PHE A 202 3.92 -16.56 -4.96
C PHE A 202 4.17 -18.04 -5.30
N ALA A 203 5.27 -18.30 -5.94
CA ALA A 203 5.73 -19.65 -6.22
C ALA A 203 6.93 -19.97 -5.35
N VAL A 204 6.96 -21.17 -4.78
CA VAL A 204 8.15 -21.73 -4.16
C VAL A 204 8.72 -22.76 -5.14
N SER A 205 9.93 -22.50 -5.62
CA SER A 205 10.54 -23.32 -6.68
C SER A 205 12.06 -23.20 -6.64
N ASP A 206 12.73 -24.25 -7.06
CA ASP A 206 14.16 -24.20 -7.37
C ASP A 206 14.42 -23.90 -8.85
N MET A 207 13.39 -23.74 -9.66
CA MET A 207 13.52 -23.47 -11.09
C MET A 207 13.59 -21.98 -11.39
N GLY A 208 14.71 -21.53 -11.93
CA GLY A 208 14.87 -20.25 -12.58
C GLY A 208 14.62 -20.37 -14.09
N LEU A 209 13.90 -19.43 -14.67
CA LEU A 209 13.62 -19.37 -16.09
C LEU A 209 14.23 -18.10 -16.67
N SER A 210 15.01 -18.24 -17.73
CA SER A 210 15.40 -17.13 -18.59
C SER A 210 14.99 -17.40 -20.03
N ALA A 211 14.50 -16.38 -20.72
CA ALA A 211 14.04 -16.53 -22.09
C ALA A 211 14.72 -15.51 -23.01
N ARG A 212 15.16 -15.97 -24.18
CA ARG A 212 15.72 -15.12 -25.24
C ARG A 212 14.85 -15.24 -26.48
N ARG A 213 14.32 -14.11 -26.93
CA ARG A 213 13.50 -14.03 -28.14
C ARG A 213 14.37 -13.62 -29.31
N TYR A 214 14.35 -14.45 -30.36
CA TYR A 214 14.90 -14.18 -31.67
C TYR A 214 13.78 -13.86 -32.68
N ARG A 215 14.13 -13.61 -33.91
CA ARG A 215 13.15 -13.33 -34.96
C ARG A 215 12.22 -14.52 -35.29
N ASP A 216 12.78 -15.71 -35.20
CA ASP A 216 12.19 -16.99 -35.69
C ASP A 216 11.98 -18.00 -34.53
N ARG A 217 12.50 -17.74 -33.33
CA ARG A 217 12.42 -18.68 -32.22
C ARG A 217 12.46 -18.01 -30.86
N LEU A 218 12.01 -18.74 -29.86
CA LEU A 218 12.15 -18.43 -28.43
C LEU A 218 13.02 -19.55 -27.82
N GLU A 219 14.11 -19.16 -27.19
CA GLU A 219 14.94 -20.07 -26.39
C GLU A 219 14.63 -19.86 -24.92
N VAL A 220 14.34 -20.94 -24.20
CA VAL A 220 14.06 -20.94 -22.77
C VAL A 220 15.13 -21.76 -22.08
N PHE A 221 15.79 -21.15 -21.14
CA PHE A 221 16.79 -21.80 -20.30
C PHE A 221 16.20 -22.03 -18.92
N VAL A 222 16.36 -23.22 -18.41
CA VAL A 222 15.95 -23.61 -17.06
C VAL A 222 17.22 -23.86 -16.26
N SER A 223 17.31 -23.26 -15.08
CA SER A 223 18.44 -23.48 -14.17
C SER A 223 17.93 -23.60 -12.74
N SER A 224 18.72 -24.27 -11.88
CA SER A 224 18.47 -24.27 -10.45
C SER A 224 18.74 -22.88 -9.87
N LEU A 225 17.80 -22.36 -9.06
CA LEU A 225 18.01 -21.11 -8.32
C LEU A 225 19.00 -21.28 -7.16
N ALA A 226 19.19 -22.51 -6.68
CA ALA A 226 20.10 -22.82 -5.58
C ALA A 226 21.55 -22.98 -6.03
N THR A 227 21.78 -23.61 -7.21
CA THR A 227 23.13 -23.96 -7.69
C THR A 227 23.54 -23.18 -8.94
N ALA A 228 22.61 -22.53 -9.63
CA ALA A 228 22.78 -21.93 -10.95
C ALA A 228 23.11 -22.90 -12.10
N ASP A 229 23.06 -24.21 -11.83
CA ASP A 229 23.27 -25.25 -12.84
C ASP A 229 22.01 -25.42 -13.73
N PRO A 230 22.19 -25.80 -15.04
CA PRO A 230 21.06 -26.09 -15.93
C PRO A 230 20.23 -27.27 -15.49
#